data_92b8e19ad7cfe9f315dfae3634096259
#
_entry.id   92b8e19ad7cfe9f315dfae3634096259
#
_cell.length_a   1.000
_cell.length_b   1.000
_cell.length_c   1.000
_cell.angle_alpha   90.00
_cell.angle_beta   90.00
_cell.angle_gamma   90.00
#
_symmetry.space_group_name_H-M   'P 1'
#
loop_
_entity.id
_entity.type
_entity.pdbx_description
1 polymer ?
#
loop_
_entity_poly.entity_id
_entity_poly.type
_entity_poly.pdbx_seq_one_letter_code
_entity_poly.pdbx_strand_id
1 'polypeptide(L)'
;YLTGNDTKIITGNDNENENVNIDEYEAIQDIENKIDVKVPGFYYRPDGMKFLNYQISQETDSARIEYICDDNILALMIDKQNENTASNIKSIHGEGKEEIVLNEEGEEITIKETVDDEEEIPNFEARWTKNDTEYNFSGRIELAELKKIIKEMRI
;
A
#
# COMPACT_ATOMS: atom_id res chain seq x y z
N TYR A 1 10.09 -9.81 -2.35
CA TYR A 1 10.53 -10.42 -2.41
C TYR A 1 10.68 -10.74 -2.62
N LEU A 2 10.19 -10.41 -3.17
CA LEU A 2 10.59 -10.95 -3.50
C LEU A 2 10.60 -11.38 -3.80
N THR A 3 10.11 -11.24 -4.41
CA THR A 3 10.37 -11.80 -4.84
C THR A 3 10.21 -12.26 -5.21
N GLY A 4 9.66 -11.98 -5.70
CA GLY A 4 9.65 -12.49 -6.25
C GLY A 4 9.28 -13.08 -6.44
N ASN A 5 8.88 -13.03 -7.02
CA ASN A 5 8.57 -13.83 -7.27
C ASN A 5 7.96 -14.47 -7.32
N ASP A 6 7.41 -14.23 -7.66
CA ASP A 6 7.05 -14.79 -7.53
C ASP A 6 6.84 -15.00 -6.92
N THR A 7 6.66 -14.74 -6.86
CA THR A 7 6.78 -14.96 -6.25
C THR A 7 7.24 -15.13 -5.57
N LYS A 8 7.37 -14.83 -5.61
CA LYS A 8 7.99 -14.97 -5.06
C LYS A 8 8.25 -14.80 -4.32
N ILE A 9 7.98 -14.54 -4.33
CA ILE A 9 8.44 -14.47 -3.73
C ILE A 9 8.65 -14.66 -3.18
N ILE A 10 8.29 -14.52 -3.27
CA ILE A 10 8.70 -14.88 -2.97
C ILE A 10 8.71 -15.31 -2.42
N THR A 11 8.28 -15.37 -2.54
CA THR A 11 8.59 -15.92 -2.21
C THR A 11 8.86 -16.44 -1.92
N GLY A 12 8.53 -16.35 -2.04
CA GLY A 12 9.10 -16.85 -1.99
C GLY A 12 9.44 -17.29 -1.57
N ASN A 13 9.33 -17.46 -1.80
CA ASN A 13 10.06 -17.89 -1.66
C ASN A 13 10.66 -18.29 -1.33
N ASP A 14 10.59 -18.28 -1.50
CA ASP A 14 11.45 -18.51 -1.38
C ASP A 14 12.14 -18.68 -0.98
N ASN A 15 12.23 -18.66 -1.14
CA ASN A 15 13.15 -18.65 -0.96
C ASN A 15 13.85 -18.56 -0.59
N GLU A 16 13.90 -18.63 -0.76
CA GLU A 16 14.77 -18.40 -0.58
C GLU A 16 15.42 -17.83 -0.43
N ASN A 17 15.50 -17.79 -0.59
CA ASN A 17 16.25 -17.22 -0.61
C ASN A 17 16.59 -16.47 -0.39
N GLU A 18 16.40 -16.33 -0.46
CA GLU A 18 16.93 -15.82 -0.35
C GLU A 18 17.38 -14.86 -0.33
N ASN A 19 17.66 -14.66 -0.19
CA ASN A 19 18.20 -13.88 -0.17
C ASN A 19 18.29 -12.92 -0.83
N VAL A 20 18.03 -12.67 -1.09
CA VAL A 20 17.99 -11.90 -1.98
C VAL A 20 17.63 -10.64 -1.53
N ASN A 21 18.25 -9.62 -1.78
CA ASN A 21 17.93 -8.46 -1.27
C ASN A 21 17.37 -7.65 -2.33
N ILE A 22 16.14 -7.66 -2.63
CA ILE A 22 15.51 -6.79 -3.54
C ILE A 22 15.20 -5.52 -2.83
N ASP A 23 15.62 -4.39 -3.33
CA ASP A 23 15.31 -3.17 -2.61
C ASP A 23 13.99 -2.61 -3.14
N GLU A 24 13.53 -1.56 -2.52
CA GLU A 24 12.24 -1.00 -2.84
C GLU A 24 12.18 -0.48 -4.27
N TYR A 25 13.26 0.09 -4.77
CA TYR A 25 13.28 0.60 -6.11
C TYR A 25 13.03 -0.53 -7.11
N GLU A 26 13.69 -1.64 -6.92
CA GLU A 26 13.52 -2.77 -7.81
C GLU A 26 12.09 -3.32 -7.71
N ALA A 27 11.54 -3.33 -6.52
CA ALA A 27 10.17 -3.81 -6.34
C ALA A 27 9.20 -2.94 -7.11
N ILE A 28 9.37 -1.62 -7.04
CA ILE A 28 8.50 -0.71 -7.75
C ILE A 28 8.61 -0.89 -9.26
N GLN A 29 9.84 -1.04 -9.75
CA GLN A 29 10.03 -1.24 -11.18
C GLN A 29 9.37 -2.54 -11.65
N ASP A 30 9.48 -3.58 -10.85
CA ASP A 30 8.89 -4.86 -11.19
C ASP A 30 7.37 -4.74 -11.25
N ILE A 31 6.77 -4.06 -10.30
CA ILE A 31 5.32 -3.90 -10.27
C ILE A 31 4.87 -3.08 -11.48
N GLU A 32 5.55 -1.97 -11.73
CA GLU A 32 5.13 -1.09 -12.81
C GLU A 32 5.25 -1.77 -14.17
N ASN A 33 6.25 -2.63 -14.31
CA ASN A 33 6.42 -3.32 -15.57
C ASN A 33 5.43 -4.47 -15.74
N LYS A 34 5.09 -5.15 -14.68
CA LYS A 34 4.26 -6.35 -14.83
C LYS A 34 2.78 -6.08 -14.88
N ILE A 35 2.29 -5.06 -14.19
CA ILE A 35 0.86 -4.80 -14.23
C ILE A 35 0.53 -3.40 -14.72
N ASP A 36 1.54 -2.66 -15.17
CA ASP A 36 1.30 -1.39 -15.84
C ASP A 36 0.53 -0.41 -14.99
N VAL A 37 1.00 -0.16 -13.81
CA VAL A 37 0.41 0.81 -12.91
C VAL A 37 1.50 1.76 -12.49
N LYS A 38 1.12 2.85 -11.84
CA LYS A 38 2.08 3.75 -11.30
C LYS A 38 2.11 3.54 -9.81
N VAL A 39 3.28 3.33 -9.24
CA VAL A 39 3.39 3.13 -7.80
C VAL A 39 3.66 4.48 -7.16
N PRO A 40 2.89 4.86 -6.16
CA PRO A 40 3.10 6.17 -5.53
C PRO A 40 4.43 6.22 -4.80
N GLY A 41 5.01 7.39 -4.79
CA GLY A 41 6.27 7.57 -4.08
C GLY A 41 6.04 8.20 -2.72
N PHE A 42 6.61 7.63 -1.70
CA PHE A 42 6.48 8.16 -0.35
C PHE A 42 7.71 9.02 -0.07
N TYR A 43 7.51 10.33 -0.11
CA TYR A 43 8.62 11.23 0.12
C TYR A 43 8.82 11.56 1.59
N TYR A 44 7.81 11.38 2.41
CA TYR A 44 7.98 11.48 3.85
C TYR A 44 7.83 10.09 4.44
N ARG A 45 8.71 9.70 5.32
CA ARG A 45 8.60 8.43 6.01
C ARG A 45 8.90 8.62 7.47
N PRO A 46 8.06 8.06 8.35
CA PRO A 46 8.38 8.13 9.77
C PRO A 46 9.68 7.40 10.06
N ASP A 47 10.30 7.75 11.16
CA ASP A 47 11.52 7.08 11.56
C ASP A 47 11.24 5.60 11.69
N GLY A 48 12.12 4.79 11.21
CA GLY A 48 11.97 3.36 11.36
C GLY A 48 11.14 2.69 10.30
N MET A 49 10.53 3.45 9.39
CA MET A 49 9.75 2.82 8.34
C MET A 49 10.67 2.25 7.28
N LYS A 50 10.55 0.98 7.00
CA LYS A 50 11.43 0.31 6.07
C LYS A 50 10.66 -0.60 5.16
N PHE A 51 11.11 -0.71 3.91
CA PHE A 51 10.53 -1.64 2.97
C PHE A 51 10.77 -3.07 3.46
N LEU A 52 9.76 -3.89 3.36
CA LEU A 52 9.86 -5.26 3.82
C LEU A 52 9.79 -6.26 2.68
N ASN A 53 8.73 -6.28 1.93
CA ASN A 53 8.66 -7.16 0.77
C ASN A 53 7.49 -6.78 -0.13
N TYR A 54 7.29 -7.51 -1.22
CA TYR A 54 6.21 -7.21 -2.13
C TYR A 54 5.71 -8.49 -2.80
N GLN A 55 4.53 -8.41 -3.35
CA GLN A 55 3.93 -9.51 -4.09
C GLN A 55 3.19 -8.94 -5.29
N ILE A 56 3.12 -9.68 -6.37
CA ILE A 56 2.41 -9.28 -7.57
C ILE A 56 1.53 -10.42 -8.04
N SER A 57 0.30 -10.09 -8.43
CA SER A 57 -0.56 -11.06 -9.07
C SER A 57 -0.90 -10.53 -10.45
N GLN A 58 -0.34 -11.11 -11.47
CA GLN A 58 -0.66 -10.68 -12.82
C GLN A 58 -2.04 -11.16 -13.23
N GLU A 59 -2.50 -12.22 -12.59
CA GLU A 59 -3.81 -12.71 -12.90
C GLU A 59 -4.87 -11.70 -12.51
N THR A 60 -4.72 -10.99 -11.43
CA THR A 60 -5.70 -10.02 -11.00
C THR A 60 -5.22 -8.59 -11.21
N ASP A 61 -4.04 -8.40 -11.80
CA ASP A 61 -3.45 -7.08 -12.00
C ASP A 61 -3.41 -6.30 -10.70
N SER A 62 -2.84 -6.92 -9.71
CA SER A 62 -2.74 -6.29 -8.40
C SER A 62 -1.36 -6.51 -7.80
N ALA A 63 -1.03 -5.71 -6.82
CA ALA A 63 0.25 -5.83 -6.13
C ALA A 63 0.08 -5.40 -4.70
N ARG A 64 1.00 -5.84 -3.86
CA ARG A 64 1.01 -5.47 -2.47
C ARG A 64 2.45 -5.18 -2.08
N ILE A 65 2.68 -4.05 -1.46
CA ILE A 65 4.00 -3.72 -0.94
C ILE A 65 3.86 -3.60 0.56
N GLU A 66 4.76 -4.23 1.28
CA GLU A 66 4.72 -4.18 2.73
C GLU A 66 5.89 -3.41 3.28
N TYR A 67 5.62 -2.61 4.29
CA TYR A 67 6.64 -1.87 5.01
C TYR A 67 6.50 -2.22 6.49
N ILE A 68 7.55 -2.07 7.24
CA ILE A 68 7.46 -2.26 8.67
C ILE A 68 7.83 -0.95 9.33
N CYS A 69 7.09 -0.58 10.37
CA CYS A 69 7.34 0.64 11.09
C CYS A 69 6.99 0.39 12.54
N ASP A 70 7.96 0.44 13.41
CA ASP A 70 7.76 0.20 14.85
C ASP A 70 7.04 -1.13 15.08
N ASP A 71 7.52 -2.17 14.44
CA ASP A 71 6.98 -3.51 14.64
C ASP A 71 5.58 -3.68 14.05
N ASN A 72 5.05 -2.71 13.36
CA ASN A 72 3.76 -2.87 12.72
C ASN A 72 3.93 -2.90 11.21
N ILE A 73 3.11 -3.70 10.55
CA ILE A 73 3.17 -3.79 9.11
C ILE A 73 2.24 -2.77 8.50
N LEU A 74 2.75 -2.03 7.53
CA LEU A 74 1.93 -1.13 6.75
C LEU A 74 1.90 -1.70 5.33
N ALA A 75 0.75 -1.76 4.73
CA ALA A 75 0.63 -2.38 3.42
C ALA A 75 0.03 -1.43 2.41
N LEU A 76 0.65 -1.35 1.25
CA LEU A 76 0.10 -0.60 0.14
C LEU A 76 -0.44 -1.61 -0.86
N MET A 77 -1.74 -1.59 -1.08
CA MET A 77 -2.37 -2.49 -2.03
C MET A 77 -2.67 -1.70 -3.29
N ILE A 78 -2.35 -2.24 -4.44
CA ILE A 78 -2.58 -1.59 -5.73
C ILE A 78 -3.40 -2.54 -6.56
N ASP A 79 -4.52 -2.06 -7.06
CA ASP A 79 -5.44 -2.93 -7.78
C ASP A 79 -5.88 -2.22 -9.05
N LYS A 80 -5.45 -2.70 -10.19
CA LYS A 80 -5.79 -2.07 -11.43
C LYS A 80 -7.17 -2.53 -11.83
N GLN A 81 -8.14 -1.63 -11.89
CA GLN A 81 -9.49 -2.03 -12.16
C GLN A 81 -9.68 -2.16 -13.63
N ASN A 82 -10.45 -3.14 -14.04
CA ASN A 82 -10.84 -3.12 -15.41
C ASN A 82 -12.26 -2.73 -15.38
N GLU A 83 -12.86 -2.49 -16.51
CA GLU A 83 -14.07 -1.91 -16.44
C GLU A 83 -15.09 -2.67 -15.84
N ASN A 84 -14.98 -3.90 -15.77
CA ASN A 84 -16.01 -4.63 -15.17
C ASN A 84 -16.03 -4.64 -13.75
N THR A 85 -15.00 -4.37 -13.15
CA THR A 85 -15.01 -4.53 -11.75
C THR A 85 -15.31 -3.37 -11.08
N ALA A 86 -15.62 -2.49 -11.57
CA ALA A 86 -15.81 -1.36 -10.87
C ALA A 86 -16.57 -1.41 -9.79
N SER A 87 -16.87 -1.08 -9.40
CA SER A 87 -17.63 -1.06 -8.48
C SER A 87 -17.74 -1.23 -7.33
N ASN A 88 -18.02 -1.37 -6.94
CA ASN A 88 -18.33 -1.59 -5.91
C ASN A 88 -17.84 -1.73 -4.80
N ILE A 89 -17.19 -1.80 -4.50
CA ILE A 89 -16.63 -2.02 -3.47
C ILE A 89 -16.77 -1.19 -2.44
N LYS A 90 -17.24 -0.88 -1.99
CA LYS A 90 -17.38 -0.14 -1.06
C LYS A 90 -17.20 -0.64 0.11
N SER A 91 -16.63 -0.36 0.79
CA SER A 91 -16.30 -0.85 1.86
C SER A 91 -17.16 -0.72 2.80
N ILE A 92 -17.54 -0.74 3.11
CA ILE A 92 -18.37 -0.69 3.92
C ILE A 92 -18.27 -0.67 5.22
N HIS A 93 -17.80 -1.00 5.94
CA HIS A 93 -17.77 -1.13 7.22
C HIS A 93 -17.94 -0.05 7.82
N GLY A 94 -17.93 0.57 7.75
CA GLY A 94 -18.11 1.49 8.23
C GLY A 94 -18.33 2.18 9.39
N GLU A 95 -18.05 1.90 10.30
CA GLU A 95 -18.23 2.57 11.45
C GLU A 95 -17.23 3.58 11.70
N GLY A 96 -16.13 3.63 11.20
CA GLY A 96 -15.14 4.60 11.57
C GLY A 96 -15.38 5.94 10.97
N LYS A 97 -14.76 6.97 11.47
CA LYS A 97 -14.87 8.27 10.94
C LYS A 97 -14.03 8.38 9.73
N GLU A 98 -14.49 9.13 8.76
CA GLU A 98 -13.73 9.34 7.54
C GLU A 98 -13.31 10.78 7.40
N GLU A 99 -12.19 11.00 6.80
CA GLU A 99 -11.66 12.32 6.62
C GLU A 99 -10.97 12.38 5.26
N ILE A 100 -11.11 13.47 4.53
CA ILE A 100 -10.45 13.60 3.24
C ILE A 100 -9.24 14.49 3.40
N VAL A 101 -8.12 14.04 2.89
CA VAL A 101 -6.88 14.79 2.95
C VAL A 101 -6.38 14.97 1.54
N LEU A 102 -5.89 16.14 1.20
CA LEU A 102 -5.32 16.38 -0.11
C LEU A 102 -3.81 16.25 -0.04
N ASN A 103 -3.24 15.64 -1.05
CA ASN A 103 -1.80 15.60 -1.09
C ASN A 103 -1.29 16.85 -1.80
N GLU A 104 0.00 16.96 -2.00
CA GLU A 104 0.54 18.17 -2.58
C GLU A 104 0.18 18.30 -4.03
N GLU A 105 -0.25 17.25 -4.67
CA GLU A 105 -0.68 17.33 -6.04
C GLU A 105 -2.18 17.60 -6.17
N GLY A 106 -2.87 17.78 -5.07
CA GLY A 106 -4.30 18.04 -5.08
C GLY A 106 -5.17 16.81 -5.18
N GLU A 107 -4.58 15.62 -5.03
CA GLU A 107 -5.39 14.40 -5.10
C GLU A 107 -6.08 14.18 -3.78
N GLU A 108 -7.30 13.67 -3.84
CA GLU A 108 -8.06 13.44 -2.62
C GLU A 108 -7.86 12.03 -2.11
N ILE A 109 -7.48 11.90 -0.87
CA ILE A 109 -7.30 10.60 -0.25
C ILE A 109 -8.23 10.51 0.95
N THR A 110 -9.01 9.46 1.04
CA THR A 110 -9.92 9.27 2.15
C THR A 110 -9.27 8.42 3.21
N ILE A 111 -9.22 8.93 4.43
CA ILE A 111 -8.63 8.19 5.54
C ILE A 111 -9.76 7.75 6.45
N LYS A 112 -9.73 6.50 6.86
CA LYS A 112 -10.74 5.96 7.74
C LYS A 112 -10.08 5.15 8.82
N GLU A 113 -10.50 5.32 10.06
CA GLU A 113 -10.00 4.51 11.14
C GLU A 113 -10.83 3.24 11.17
N THR A 114 -10.19 2.09 11.13
CA THR A 114 -10.93 0.86 11.23
C THR A 114 -11.12 0.57 12.67
N VAL A 115 -12.23 0.01 12.98
CA VAL A 115 -12.49 -0.23 14.31
C VAL A 115 -11.74 -1.26 14.85
N ASP A 116 -11.29 -1.31 16.03
CA ASP A 116 -10.82 -2.38 16.50
C ASP A 116 -10.54 -2.40 17.78
N ASP A 117 -9.87 -2.58 18.32
CA ASP A 117 -9.68 -3.09 19.45
C ASP A 117 -9.06 -2.25 20.27
N GLU A 118 -8.48 -2.61 21.18
CA GLU A 118 -7.93 -1.78 22.10
C GLU A 118 -6.53 -1.60 21.91
N GLU A 119 -5.98 -1.71 20.77
CA GLU A 119 -4.57 -1.49 20.60
C GLU A 119 -4.23 -0.04 20.82
N GLU A 120 -2.99 0.19 21.30
CA GLU A 120 -2.63 1.52 21.59
C GLU A 120 -2.51 2.34 20.34
N ILE A 121 -2.04 1.81 19.23
CA ILE A 121 -1.91 2.55 18.01
C ILE A 121 -3.05 2.15 17.10
N PRO A 122 -3.83 3.11 16.65
CA PRO A 122 -5.01 2.76 15.85
C PRO A 122 -4.65 2.26 14.47
N ASN A 123 -5.57 1.59 13.85
CA ASN A 123 -5.39 1.08 12.50
C ASN A 123 -6.17 1.97 11.55
N PHE A 124 -5.50 2.46 10.52
CA PHE A 124 -6.14 3.33 9.55
C PHE A 124 -6.02 2.77 8.16
N GLU A 125 -6.90 3.24 7.29
CA GLU A 125 -6.90 2.86 5.91
C GLU A 125 -6.99 4.15 5.11
N ALA A 126 -6.08 4.37 4.17
CA ALA A 126 -6.11 5.51 3.29
C ALA A 126 -6.37 5.01 1.90
N ARG A 127 -7.38 5.54 1.21
CA ARG A 127 -7.77 5.01 -0.09
C ARG A 127 -7.90 6.11 -1.10
N TRP A 128 -7.51 5.85 -2.30
CA TRP A 128 -7.67 6.77 -3.40
C TRP A 128 -7.67 6.01 -4.73
N THR A 129 -8.10 6.69 -5.77
CA THR A 129 -8.15 6.11 -7.09
C THR A 129 -7.49 7.06 -8.06
N LYS A 130 -6.76 6.55 -8.99
CA LYS A 130 -6.19 7.38 -10.02
C LYS A 130 -5.99 6.54 -11.27
N ASN A 131 -6.51 7.02 -12.40
CA ASN A 131 -6.30 6.34 -13.68
C ASN A 131 -6.68 4.88 -13.65
N ASP A 132 -7.85 4.59 -13.23
CA ASP A 132 -8.35 3.21 -13.21
C ASP A 132 -7.64 2.30 -12.24
N THR A 133 -6.87 2.84 -11.33
CA THR A 133 -6.16 2.04 -10.35
C THR A 133 -6.64 2.46 -8.96
N GLU A 134 -6.94 1.47 -8.14
CA GLU A 134 -7.33 1.73 -6.79
C GLU A 134 -6.16 1.49 -5.87
N TYR A 135 -5.95 2.37 -4.91
CA TYR A 135 -4.85 2.25 -3.98
C TYR A 135 -5.39 2.24 -2.56
N ASN A 136 -4.77 1.45 -1.71
CA ASN A 136 -5.15 1.37 -0.32
C ASN A 136 -3.90 1.20 0.53
N PHE A 137 -3.64 2.15 1.40
CA PHE A 137 -2.47 2.08 2.28
C PHE A 137 -3.00 1.96 3.70
N SER A 138 -2.67 0.89 4.39
CA SER A 138 -3.29 0.63 5.69
C SER A 138 -2.33 0.03 6.68
N GLY A 139 -2.67 0.16 7.93
CA GLY A 139 -1.90 -0.43 9.00
C GLY A 139 -2.05 0.35 10.28
N ARG A 140 -1.30 -0.05 11.30
CA ARG A 140 -1.36 0.65 12.58
C ARG A 140 -0.32 1.75 12.57
N ILE A 141 -0.79 2.98 12.68
CA ILE A 141 0.08 4.12 12.59
C ILE A 141 -0.63 5.31 13.20
N GLU A 142 0.10 6.22 13.80
CA GLU A 142 -0.50 7.42 14.35
C GLU A 142 -1.09 8.26 13.23
N LEU A 143 -2.24 8.84 13.46
CA LEU A 143 -2.90 9.60 12.42
C LEU A 143 -2.04 10.75 11.93
N ALA A 144 -1.34 11.44 12.82
CA ALA A 144 -0.51 12.55 12.39
C ALA A 144 0.57 12.10 11.43
N GLU A 145 1.14 10.93 11.66
CA GLU A 145 2.17 10.42 10.78
C GLU A 145 1.56 9.99 9.43
N LEU A 146 0.41 9.37 9.47
CA LEU A 146 -0.24 8.97 8.24
C LEU A 146 -0.56 10.19 7.39
N LYS A 147 -1.03 11.25 8.01
CA LYS A 147 -1.34 12.45 7.25
C LYS A 147 -0.11 13.06 6.62
N LYS A 148 1.03 12.98 7.29
CA LYS A 148 2.27 13.49 6.69
C LYS A 148 2.69 12.64 5.51
N ILE A 149 2.56 11.33 5.63
CA ILE A 149 2.88 10.44 4.52
C ILE A 149 2.01 10.79 3.32
N ILE A 150 0.72 10.95 3.55
CA ILE A 150 -0.21 11.21 2.47
C ILE A 150 0.05 12.57 1.82
N LYS A 151 0.31 13.59 2.63
CA LYS A 151 0.50 14.90 2.07
C LYS A 151 1.71 14.99 1.18
N GLU A 152 2.76 14.25 1.53
CA GLU A 152 3.98 14.31 0.74
C GLU A 152 4.04 13.24 -0.34
N MET A 153 3.01 12.45 -0.48
CA MET A 153 3.03 11.36 -1.45
C MET A 153 2.87 11.91 -2.86
N ARG A 154 3.56 11.30 -3.79
CA ARG A 154 3.42 11.68 -5.19
C ARG A 154 2.84 10.50 -5.94
N ILE A 155 1.75 10.74 -6.62
CA ILE A 155 1.10 9.65 -7.31
C ILE A 155 1.30 9.70 -8.80
#